data_4a1e02b9fb54c503b4c32176fe1acc0b
#
_entry.id   4a1e02b9fb54c503b4c32176fe1acc0b
#
_cell.length_a   1.000
_cell.length_b   1.000
_cell.length_c   1.000
_cell.angle_alpha   90.00
_cell.angle_beta   90.00
_cell.angle_gamma   90.00
#
_symmetry.space_group_name_H-M   'P 1'
#
loop_
_entity.id
_entity.type
_entity.pdbx_description
1 polymer ?
#
loop_
_entity_poly.entity_id
_entity_poly.type
_entity_poly.pdbx_seq_one_letter_code
_entity_poly.pdbx_strand_id
1 'polypeptide(L)' 'MGVHSVITINIDKAKAIAHDARRTARTLEFAPLDIKATIPSEAVAAEAARAAIRTKYATMQTAIDASSTIEQIKAVMP' A
#
# COMPACT_ATOMS: atom_id res chain seq x y z
N MET A 1 -16.61 -29.27 2.49
CA MET A 1 -15.84 -28.52 2.62
C MET A 1 -15.96 -27.03 2.80
N GLY A 2 -16.74 -26.66 3.80
CA GLY A 2 -16.92 -25.28 4.20
C GLY A 2 -15.62 -24.59 4.61
N VAL A 3 -14.62 -25.36 5.07
CA VAL A 3 -13.34 -24.82 5.50
C VAL A 3 -12.61 -24.12 4.34
N HIS A 4 -12.57 -24.74 3.17
CA HIS A 4 -11.91 -24.13 2.01
C HIS A 4 -12.61 -22.85 1.55
N SER A 5 -13.94 -22.86 1.53
CA SER A 5 -14.71 -21.67 1.15
C SER A 5 -14.51 -20.53 2.13
N VAL A 6 -14.48 -20.81 3.44
CA VAL A 6 -14.24 -19.81 4.48
C VAL A 6 -12.85 -19.22 4.35
N ILE A 7 -11.83 -20.05 4.12
CA ILE A 7 -10.46 -19.59 3.94
C ILE A 7 -10.35 -18.67 2.72
N THR A 8 -10.97 -19.03 1.61
CA THR A 8 -10.97 -18.23 0.38
C THR A 8 -11.62 -16.87 0.60
N ILE A 9 -12.78 -16.84 1.27
CA ILE A 9 -13.48 -15.60 1.61
C ILE A 9 -12.61 -14.72 2.52
N ASN A 10 -11.94 -15.32 3.50
CA ASN A 10 -11.06 -14.58 4.41
C ASN A 10 -9.86 -13.97 3.68
N ILE A 11 -9.29 -14.67 2.71
CA ILE A 11 -8.19 -14.13 1.90
C ILE A 11 -8.65 -12.93 1.10
N ASP A 12 -9.80 -13.01 0.45
CA ASP A 12 -10.35 -11.90 -0.33
C ASP A 12 -10.62 -10.68 0.55
N LYS A 13 -11.22 -10.89 1.71
CA LYS A 13 -11.44 -9.83 2.70
C LYS A 13 -10.12 -9.23 3.19
N ALA A 14 -9.16 -10.09 3.51
CA ALA A 14 -7.85 -9.64 3.99
C ALA A 14 -7.14 -8.79 2.93
N LYS A 15 -7.24 -9.16 1.66
CA LYS A 15 -6.68 -8.36 0.55
C LYS A 15 -7.37 -7.00 0.45
N ALA A 16 -8.69 -6.96 0.57
CA ALA A 16 -9.44 -5.70 0.53
C ALA A 16 -9.02 -4.77 1.65
N ILE A 17 -8.90 -5.29 2.86
CA ILE A 17 -8.45 -4.53 4.04
C ILE A 17 -7.01 -4.05 3.84
N ALA A 18 -6.13 -4.90 3.32
CA ALA A 18 -4.74 -4.55 3.07
C ALA A 18 -4.62 -3.44 2.02
N HIS A 19 -5.41 -3.49 0.96
CA HIS A 19 -5.42 -2.42 -0.05
C HIS A 19 -5.94 -1.10 0.52
N ASP A 20 -6.95 -1.14 1.39
CA ASP A 20 -7.43 0.07 2.05
C ASP A 20 -6.36 0.66 2.97
N ALA A 21 -5.68 -0.17 3.76
CA ALA A 21 -4.58 0.26 4.61
C ALA A 21 -3.43 0.84 3.78
N ARG A 22 -3.11 0.22 2.65
CA ARG A 22 -2.10 0.70 1.72
C ARG A 22 -2.45 2.10 1.19
N ARG A 23 -3.69 2.30 0.75
CA ARG A 23 -4.13 3.60 0.22
C ARG A 23 -4.09 4.68 1.28
N THR A 24 -4.52 4.36 2.49
CA THR A 24 -4.49 5.29 3.63
C THR A 24 -3.06 5.68 3.97
N ALA A 25 -2.16 4.71 4.09
CA ALA A 25 -0.75 4.96 4.38
C ALA A 25 -0.10 5.81 3.29
N ARG A 26 -0.39 5.52 2.02
CA ARG A 26 0.11 6.28 0.88
C ARG A 26 -0.33 7.73 0.94
N THR A 27 -1.60 7.98 1.23
CA THR A 27 -2.13 9.33 1.37
C THR A 27 -1.44 10.09 2.48
N LEU A 28 -1.22 9.44 3.63
CA LEU A 28 -0.54 10.05 4.77
C LEU A 28 0.92 10.39 4.46
N GLU A 29 1.61 9.56 3.68
CA GLU A 29 2.99 9.83 3.29
C GLU A 29 3.10 10.94 2.25
N PHE A 30 2.10 11.09 1.38
CA PHE A 30 2.09 12.15 0.39
C PHE A 30 1.78 13.53 0.99
N ALA A 31 0.99 13.61 2.05
CA ALA A 31 0.52 14.87 2.60
C ALA A 31 1.64 15.88 2.89
N PRO A 32 2.71 15.53 3.64
CA PRO A 32 3.80 16.48 3.88
C PRO A 32 4.58 16.82 2.63
N LEU A 33 4.68 15.88 1.68
CA LEU A 33 5.42 16.11 0.43
C LEU A 33 4.65 17.02 -0.52
N ASP A 34 3.32 16.97 -0.50
CA ASP A 34 2.49 17.88 -1.28
C ASP A 34 2.69 19.31 -0.82
N ILE A 35 2.87 19.54 0.48
CA ILE A 35 3.19 20.84 1.04
C ILE A 35 4.58 21.28 0.60
N LYS A 36 5.59 20.43 0.71
CA LYS A 36 6.97 20.73 0.32
C LYS A 36 7.10 21.00 -1.17
N ALA A 37 6.29 20.36 -2.00
CA ALA A 37 6.29 20.56 -3.44
C ALA A 37 5.90 22.00 -3.83
N THR A 38 5.26 22.75 -2.95
CA THR A 38 4.92 24.16 -3.18
C THR A 38 6.07 25.12 -2.86
N ILE A 39 7.14 24.62 -2.23
CA ILE A 39 8.30 25.41 -1.85
C ILE A 39 9.38 25.19 -2.91
N PRO A 40 9.78 26.24 -3.67
CA PRO A 40 10.70 26.06 -4.80
C PRO A 40 12.01 25.36 -4.44
N SER A 41 12.59 25.67 -3.27
CA SER A 41 13.86 25.07 -2.84
C SER A 41 13.73 23.59 -2.45
N GLU A 42 12.52 23.08 -2.21
CA GLU A 42 12.27 21.70 -1.77
C GLU A 42 11.52 20.87 -2.83
N ALA A 43 11.05 21.52 -3.90
CA ALA A 43 10.17 20.87 -4.88
C ALA A 43 10.83 19.66 -5.58
N VAL A 44 12.10 19.74 -5.91
CA VAL A 44 12.82 18.65 -6.58
C VAL A 44 12.96 17.44 -5.65
N ALA A 45 13.37 17.67 -4.41
CA ALA A 45 13.50 16.61 -3.43
C ALA A 45 12.14 16.00 -3.08
N ALA A 46 11.11 16.83 -2.96
CA ALA A 46 9.74 16.37 -2.71
C ALA A 46 9.25 15.47 -3.83
N GLU A 47 9.49 15.83 -5.10
CA GLU A 47 9.06 15.00 -6.23
C GLU A 47 9.82 13.67 -6.27
N ALA A 48 11.13 13.68 -5.97
CA ALA A 48 11.91 12.44 -5.88
C ALA A 48 11.36 11.51 -4.79
N ALA A 49 10.99 12.07 -3.62
CA ALA A 49 10.38 11.31 -2.54
C ALA A 49 9.01 10.77 -2.92
N ARG A 50 8.20 11.56 -3.61
CA ARG A 50 6.88 11.14 -4.11
C ARG A 50 7.01 9.98 -5.10
N ALA A 51 7.98 10.04 -6.00
CA ALA A 51 8.26 8.97 -6.95
C ALA A 51 8.64 7.67 -6.22
N ALA A 52 9.47 7.76 -5.19
CA ALA A 52 9.86 6.60 -4.38
C ALA A 52 8.64 5.99 -3.66
N ILE A 53 7.73 6.82 -3.15
CA ILE A 53 6.50 6.37 -2.51
C ILE A 53 5.61 5.65 -3.52
N ARG A 54 5.43 6.20 -4.72
CA ARG A 54 4.65 5.56 -5.78
C ARG A 54 5.19 4.16 -6.09
N THR A 55 6.49 4.02 -6.23
CA THR A 55 7.13 2.73 -6.50
C THR A 55 6.94 1.75 -5.35
N LYS A 56 7.15 2.21 -4.12
CA LYS A 56 6.97 1.39 -2.92
C LYS A 56 5.56 0.82 -2.83
N TYR A 57 4.54 1.66 -3.02
CA TYR A 57 3.16 1.21 -2.88
C TYR A 57 2.66 0.42 -4.10
N ALA A 58 3.21 0.65 -5.28
CA ALA A 58 2.95 -0.19 -6.44
C ALA A 58 3.48 -1.61 -6.22
N THR A 59 4.68 -1.75 -5.67
CA THR A 59 5.26 -3.04 -5.31
C THR A 59 4.40 -3.73 -4.23
N MET A 60 3.97 -2.98 -3.23
CA MET A 60 3.11 -3.49 -2.17
C MET A 60 1.77 -3.99 -2.72
N GLN A 61 1.16 -3.25 -3.64
CA GLN A 61 -0.08 -3.65 -4.29
C GLN A 61 0.08 -4.99 -5.01
N THR A 62 1.15 -5.13 -5.78
CA THR A 62 1.45 -6.37 -6.49
C THR A 62 1.65 -7.53 -5.51
N ALA A 63 2.38 -7.29 -4.43
CA ALA A 63 2.63 -8.32 -3.40
C ALA A 63 1.34 -8.76 -2.71
N ILE A 64 0.44 -7.82 -2.40
CA ILE A 64 -0.86 -8.15 -1.81
C ILE A 64 -1.68 -9.00 -2.79
N ASP A 65 -1.74 -8.60 -4.06
CA ASP A 65 -2.50 -9.34 -5.08
C ASP A 65 -1.96 -10.75 -5.28
N ALA A 66 -0.64 -10.94 -5.18
CA ALA A 66 0.01 -12.22 -5.33
C ALA A 66 -0.06 -13.10 -4.08
N SER A 67 -0.48 -12.55 -2.94
CA SER A 67 -0.54 -13.30 -1.67
C SER A 67 -1.62 -14.36 -1.71
N SER A 68 -1.29 -15.55 -1.19
CA SER A 68 -2.23 -16.66 -1.10
C SER A 68 -2.57 -17.03 0.34
N THR A 69 -1.92 -16.43 1.32
CA THR A 69 -2.20 -16.66 2.75
C THR A 69 -2.31 -15.33 3.48
N ILE A 70 -3.00 -15.35 4.63
CA ILE A 70 -3.15 -14.18 5.49
C ILE A 70 -1.78 -13.72 6.01
N GLU A 71 -0.89 -14.65 6.31
CA GLU A 71 0.45 -14.36 6.78
C GLU A 71 1.26 -13.60 5.74
N GLN A 72 1.14 -13.99 4.46
CA GLN A 72 1.80 -13.26 3.36
C GLN A 72 1.26 -11.84 3.25
N ILE A 73 -0.04 -11.65 3.40
CA ILE A 73 -0.66 -10.33 3.36
C ILE A 73 -0.15 -9.46 4.51
N LYS A 74 -0.10 -10.01 5.72
CA LYS A 74 0.41 -9.28 6.89
C LYS A 74 1.86 -8.84 6.72
N ALA A 75 2.67 -9.68 6.08
CA ALA A 75 4.08 -9.39 5.87
C ALA A 75 4.32 -8.18 4.94
N VAL A 76 3.36 -7.86 4.05
CA VAL A 76 3.50 -6.75 3.09
C VAL A 76 2.62 -5.54 3.42
N MET A 77 1.84 -5.60 4.48
CA MET A 77 1.05 -4.45 4.91
C MET A 77 1.94 -3.33 5.43
N PRO A 78 1.51 -2.08 5.23
CA PRO A 78 2.25 -0.92 5.75
C PRO A 78 2.27 -0.86 7.26
#